data_b117ef681286503fa671720986f2b7d9
#
_entry.id   b117ef681286503fa671720986f2b7d9
#
_cell.length_a   1.000
_cell.length_b   1.000
_cell.length_c   1.000
_cell.angle_alpha   90.00
_cell.angle_beta   90.00
_cell.angle_gamma   90.00
#
_symmetry.space_group_name_H-M   'P 1'
#
loop_
_entity.id
_entity.type
_entity.pdbx_description
1 polymer ?
#
loop_
_entity_poly.entity_id
_entity_poly.type
_entity_poly.pdbx_seq_one_letter_code
_entity_poly.pdbx_strand_id
1 'polypeptide(L)'
;MPAVTIAGNHARIAMLQTPDGHGRLELFQYLHPEAIETERTRPHEIGMHRVAFSVDDLDEALATAARHGCHPLRGVATYADVYRLTYLRGPSGILVMLAEDLRKG
;
A
#
# COMPACT_ATOMS: atom_id res chain seq x y z
N MET A 1 -14.91 -5.26 11.52
CA MET A 1 -15.06 -4.74 10.14
C MET A 1 -16.47 -5.01 9.66
N PRO A 2 -17.26 -3.98 9.40
CA PRO A 2 -18.64 -4.19 8.97
C PRO A 2 -18.72 -4.77 7.57
N ALA A 3 -19.79 -5.49 7.29
CA ALA A 3 -20.10 -5.97 5.95
C ALA A 3 -21.17 -5.04 5.35
N VAL A 4 -21.01 -4.74 4.07
CA VAL A 4 -21.93 -3.86 3.33
C VAL A 4 -22.50 -4.64 2.16
N THR A 5 -23.81 -4.56 1.97
CA THR A 5 -24.50 -5.18 0.83
C THR A 5 -25.07 -4.09 -0.07
N ILE A 6 -24.68 -4.08 -1.34
CA ILE A 6 -25.15 -3.13 -2.33
C ILE A 6 -25.47 -3.90 -3.60
N ALA A 7 -26.73 -3.82 -4.09
CA ALA A 7 -27.13 -4.38 -5.38
C ALA A 7 -26.64 -5.83 -5.59
N GLY A 8 -26.83 -6.69 -4.60
CA GLY A 8 -26.39 -8.08 -4.68
C GLY A 8 -24.93 -8.30 -4.32
N ASN A 9 -24.17 -7.24 -4.10
CA ASN A 9 -22.80 -7.34 -3.65
C ASN A 9 -22.74 -7.39 -2.14
N HIS A 10 -21.76 -8.13 -1.62
CA HIS A 10 -21.51 -8.21 -0.19
C HIS A 10 -19.99 -8.12 0.01
N ALA A 11 -19.56 -7.09 0.71
CA ALA A 11 -18.14 -6.85 0.93
C ALA A 11 -17.87 -6.43 2.37
N ARG A 12 -16.68 -6.79 2.86
CA ARG A 12 -16.15 -6.24 4.09
C ARG A 12 -15.36 -5.00 3.77
N ILE A 13 -15.53 -3.96 4.57
CA ILE A 13 -14.86 -2.70 4.36
C ILE A 13 -14.07 -2.33 5.60
N ALA A 14 -12.80 -1.98 5.41
CA ALA A 14 -11.99 -1.39 6.47
C ALA A 14 -11.58 0.01 6.04
N MET A 15 -11.83 0.97 6.91
CA MET A 15 -11.41 2.35 6.71
C MET A 15 -10.12 2.57 7.49
N LEU A 16 -9.05 2.93 6.80
CA LEU A 16 -7.76 3.21 7.40
C LEU A 16 -7.46 4.70 7.28
N GLN A 17 -6.77 5.22 8.28
CA GLN A 17 -6.38 6.63 8.29
C GLN A 17 -4.92 6.73 8.67
N THR A 18 -4.18 7.62 7.99
CA THR A 18 -2.80 7.89 8.37
C THR A 18 -2.75 8.61 9.73
N PRO A 19 -1.66 8.43 10.51
CA PRO A 19 -1.56 9.03 11.83
C PRO A 19 -1.75 10.55 11.86
N ASP A 20 -1.35 11.25 10.79
CA ASP A 20 -1.51 12.71 10.69
C ASP A 20 -2.94 13.12 10.30
N GLY A 21 -3.81 12.17 9.98
CA GLY A 21 -5.20 12.44 9.63
C GLY A 21 -5.42 12.93 8.19
N HIS A 22 -4.37 13.05 7.39
CA HIS A 22 -4.47 13.61 6.04
C HIS A 22 -4.79 12.59 4.96
N GLY A 23 -4.51 11.31 5.20
CA GLY A 23 -4.75 10.26 4.22
C GLY A 23 -5.72 9.20 4.73
N ARG A 24 -6.59 8.73 3.84
CA ARG A 24 -7.52 7.63 4.14
C ARG A 24 -7.50 6.61 3.04
N LEU A 25 -7.65 5.35 3.43
CA LEU A 25 -7.83 4.24 2.52
C LEU A 25 -9.08 3.47 2.86
N GLU A 26 -9.81 3.08 1.85
CA GLU A 26 -10.91 2.14 1.98
C GLU A 26 -10.45 0.81 1.42
N LEU A 27 -10.43 -0.22 2.25
CA LEU A 27 -10.10 -1.56 1.81
C LEU A 27 -11.36 -2.38 1.68
N PHE A 28 -11.52 -3.06 0.56
CA PHE A 28 -12.66 -3.91 0.28
C PHE A 28 -12.23 -5.36 0.17
N GLN A 29 -12.99 -6.25 0.84
CA GLN A 29 -12.87 -7.67 0.61
C GLN A 29 -14.24 -8.17 0.14
N TYR A 30 -14.32 -8.57 -1.12
CA TYR A 30 -15.58 -9.06 -1.68
C TYR A 30 -15.88 -10.47 -1.18
N LEU A 31 -17.10 -10.64 -0.65
CA LEU A 31 -17.63 -11.93 -0.23
C LEU A 31 -18.60 -12.46 -1.28
N HIS A 32 -19.31 -11.57 -1.97
CA HIS A 32 -20.19 -11.88 -3.09
C HIS A 32 -20.31 -10.63 -3.99
N PRO A 33 -20.08 -10.72 -5.30
CA PRO A 33 -19.54 -11.91 -5.98
C PRO A 33 -18.16 -12.29 -5.49
N GLU A 34 -17.76 -13.53 -5.70
CA GLU A 34 -16.46 -14.00 -5.27
C GLU A 34 -15.33 -13.17 -5.89
N ALA A 35 -14.34 -12.80 -5.08
CA ALA A 35 -13.21 -12.03 -5.57
C ALA A 35 -12.43 -12.83 -6.62
N ILE A 36 -12.05 -12.15 -7.69
CA ILE A 36 -11.31 -12.77 -8.79
C ILE A 36 -9.85 -12.40 -8.64
N GLU A 37 -8.98 -13.39 -8.52
CA GLU A 37 -7.54 -13.17 -8.53
C GLU A 37 -7.07 -13.03 -9.97
N THR A 38 -6.33 -11.96 -10.23
CA THR A 38 -5.73 -11.70 -11.53
C THR A 38 -4.22 -11.75 -11.40
N GLU A 39 -3.52 -11.68 -12.55
CA GLU A 39 -2.07 -11.55 -12.51
C GLU A 39 -1.68 -10.24 -11.81
N ARG A 40 -0.59 -10.29 -11.06
CA ARG A 40 -0.08 -9.11 -10.37
C ARG A 40 0.43 -8.11 -11.40
N THR A 41 0.01 -6.85 -11.24
CA THR A 41 0.42 -5.80 -12.17
C THR A 41 1.91 -5.51 -12.06
N ARG A 42 2.51 -5.25 -13.21
CA ARG A 42 3.91 -4.82 -13.25
C ARG A 42 3.98 -3.30 -13.18
N PRO A 43 5.07 -2.74 -12.64
CA PRO A 43 5.13 -1.28 -12.43
C PRO A 43 4.92 -0.42 -13.67
N HIS A 44 5.21 -0.95 -14.84
CA HIS A 44 5.12 -0.20 -16.10
C HIS A 44 3.81 -0.45 -16.85
N GLU A 45 2.88 -1.20 -16.28
CA GLU A 45 1.58 -1.39 -16.89
C GLU A 45 0.69 -0.18 -16.61
N ILE A 46 -0.16 0.17 -17.59
CA ILE A 46 -1.07 1.29 -17.44
C ILE A 46 -2.26 0.86 -16.58
N GLY A 47 -2.62 1.72 -15.64
CA GLY A 47 -3.73 1.48 -14.73
C GLY A 47 -3.43 2.01 -13.35
N MET A 48 -4.40 1.97 -12.46
CA MET A 48 -4.21 2.36 -11.07
C MET A 48 -3.82 1.12 -10.26
N HIS A 49 -2.55 1.01 -9.91
CA HIS A 49 -2.04 -0.19 -9.24
C HIS A 49 -1.04 0.10 -8.13
N ARG A 50 -0.88 1.35 -7.73
CA ARG A 50 0.04 1.71 -6.64
C ARG A 50 -0.49 2.85 -5.79
N VAL A 51 -0.07 2.86 -4.52
CA VAL A 51 -0.29 3.98 -3.62
C VAL A 51 1.05 4.36 -2.99
N ALA A 52 1.16 5.60 -2.53
CA ALA A 52 2.40 6.10 -1.94
C ALA A 52 2.13 6.72 -0.58
N PHE A 53 3.04 6.50 0.35
CA PHE A 53 2.98 7.10 1.68
C PHE A 53 4.32 7.72 2.04
N SER A 54 4.26 8.90 2.68
CA SER A 54 5.41 9.45 3.38
C SER A 54 5.53 8.76 4.74
N VAL A 55 6.74 8.42 5.11
CA VAL A 55 7.03 7.84 6.43
C VAL A 55 8.13 8.65 7.12
N ASP A 56 8.13 8.64 8.43
CA ASP A 56 9.14 9.37 9.19
C ASP A 56 10.47 8.63 9.25
N ASP A 57 10.42 7.31 9.24
CA ASP A 57 11.60 6.44 9.32
C ASP A 57 11.39 5.27 8.39
N LEU A 58 12.09 5.28 7.25
CA LEU A 58 11.92 4.24 6.24
C LEU A 58 12.38 2.87 6.75
N ASP A 59 13.48 2.82 7.49
CA ASP A 59 13.99 1.55 8.00
C ASP A 59 12.99 0.90 8.97
N GLU A 60 12.37 1.70 9.83
CA GLU A 60 11.35 1.21 10.75
C GLU A 60 10.10 0.73 9.98
N ALA A 61 9.68 1.49 8.98
CA ALA A 61 8.53 1.11 8.17
C ALA A 61 8.79 -0.19 7.41
N LEU A 62 10.02 -0.38 6.90
CA LEU A 62 10.40 -1.61 6.23
C LEU A 62 10.45 -2.80 7.18
N ALA A 63 10.90 -2.60 8.40
CA ALA A 63 10.89 -3.66 9.40
C ALA A 63 9.46 -4.09 9.73
N THR A 64 8.55 -3.13 9.84
CA THR A 64 7.14 -3.42 10.06
C THR A 64 6.54 -4.20 8.88
N ALA A 65 6.82 -3.76 7.66
CA ALA A 65 6.32 -4.43 6.45
C ALA A 65 6.85 -5.86 6.35
N ALA A 66 8.12 -6.08 6.70
CA ALA A 66 8.73 -7.41 6.65
C ALA A 66 8.01 -8.40 7.57
N ARG A 67 7.52 -7.95 8.72
CA ARG A 67 6.74 -8.80 9.62
C ARG A 67 5.44 -9.28 9.01
N HIS A 68 4.97 -8.62 7.97
CA HIS A 68 3.76 -8.98 7.23
C HIS A 68 4.07 -9.56 5.85
N GLY A 69 5.33 -9.95 5.62
CA GLY A 69 5.72 -10.60 4.37
C GLY A 69 5.89 -9.67 3.19
N CYS A 70 5.99 -8.37 3.42
CA CYS A 70 6.15 -7.38 2.36
C CYS A 70 7.59 -6.88 2.33
N HIS A 71 8.24 -7.03 1.19
CA HIS A 71 9.66 -6.71 1.04
C HIS A 71 9.88 -5.82 -0.17
N PRO A 72 10.97 -5.01 -0.16
CA PRO A 72 11.30 -4.17 -1.31
C PRO A 72 11.47 -5.00 -2.58
N LEU A 73 10.95 -4.49 -3.69
CA LEU A 73 11.10 -5.14 -4.98
C LEU A 73 12.53 -5.07 -5.51
N ARG A 74 13.21 -3.93 -5.28
CA ARG A 74 14.56 -3.69 -5.77
C ARG A 74 15.46 -2.99 -4.75
N GLY A 75 15.10 -3.04 -3.48
CA GLY A 75 15.85 -2.34 -2.45
C GLY A 75 15.45 -0.87 -2.32
N VAL A 76 16.31 -0.09 -1.68
CA VAL A 76 16.04 1.31 -1.34
C VAL A 76 16.88 2.21 -2.22
N ALA A 77 16.25 3.24 -2.81
CA ALA A 77 16.94 4.24 -3.61
C ALA A 77 16.98 5.57 -2.87
N THR A 78 18.08 6.31 -3.04
CA THR A 78 18.19 7.68 -2.55
C THR A 78 18.10 8.61 -3.76
N TYR A 79 17.17 9.56 -3.70
CA TYR A 79 16.95 10.49 -4.79
C TYR A 79 17.42 11.89 -4.39
N ALA A 80 18.41 12.39 -5.11
CA ALA A 80 18.95 13.74 -4.95
C ALA A 80 19.32 14.09 -3.50
N ASP A 81 19.69 13.10 -2.69
CA ASP A 81 19.96 13.25 -1.25
C ASP A 81 18.80 13.90 -0.47
N VAL A 82 17.60 13.91 -1.07
CA VAL A 82 16.41 14.51 -0.48
C VAL A 82 15.45 13.45 0.03
N TYR A 83 15.31 12.36 -0.70
CA TYR A 83 14.39 11.28 -0.35
C TYR A 83 15.08 9.93 -0.39
N ARG A 84 14.70 9.08 0.55
CA ARG A 84 14.92 7.64 0.43
C ARG A 84 13.57 7.01 0.13
N LEU A 85 13.51 6.15 -0.86
CA LEU A 85 12.23 5.55 -1.23
C LEU A 85 12.41 4.10 -1.68
N THR A 86 11.32 3.35 -1.59
CA THR A 86 11.28 1.98 -2.07
C THR A 86 9.86 1.62 -2.48
N TYR A 87 9.75 0.56 -3.27
CA TYR A 87 8.47 -0.02 -3.65
C TYR A 87 8.35 -1.41 -3.04
N LEU A 88 7.21 -1.67 -2.43
CA LEU A 88 6.85 -2.96 -1.87
C LEU A 88 5.68 -3.53 -2.64
N ARG A 89 5.52 -4.85 -2.59
CA ARG A 89 4.28 -5.47 -3.07
C ARG A 89 3.53 -6.03 -1.88
N GLY A 90 2.27 -5.61 -1.73
CA GLY A 90 1.41 -6.10 -0.68
C GLY A 90 0.91 -7.51 -0.94
N PRO A 91 0.29 -8.17 0.06
CA PRO A 91 -0.17 -9.55 -0.08
C PRO A 91 -1.18 -9.76 -1.21
N SER A 92 -1.98 -8.74 -1.50
CA SER A 92 -2.96 -8.78 -2.59
C SER A 92 -2.42 -8.29 -3.92
N GLY A 93 -1.12 -8.00 -3.99
CA GLY A 93 -0.45 -7.62 -5.23
C GLY A 93 -0.32 -6.13 -5.49
N ILE A 94 -0.93 -5.28 -4.67
CA ILE A 94 -0.81 -3.83 -4.87
C ILE A 94 0.62 -3.37 -4.62
N LEU A 95 1.06 -2.39 -5.40
CA LEU A 95 2.36 -1.76 -5.20
C LEU A 95 2.22 -0.61 -4.20
N VAL A 96 3.12 -0.56 -3.25
CA VAL A 96 3.16 0.50 -2.24
C VAL A 96 4.51 1.17 -2.28
N MET A 97 4.53 2.49 -2.47
CA MET A 97 5.77 3.26 -2.35
C MET A 97 5.84 3.86 -0.95
N LEU A 98 6.98 3.71 -0.31
CA LEU A 98 7.27 4.39 0.95
C LEU A 98 8.41 5.37 0.71
N ALA A 99 8.25 6.59 1.17
CA ALA A 99 9.24 7.63 0.98
C ALA A 99 9.51 8.37 2.28
N GLU A 100 10.78 8.54 2.60
CA GLU A 100 11.24 9.33 3.73
C GLU A 100 11.90 10.60 3.23
N ASP A 101 11.46 11.75 3.73
CA ASP A 101 12.06 13.04 3.43
C ASP A 101 13.27 13.23 4.34
N LEU A 102 14.46 13.26 3.74
CA LEU A 102 15.72 13.37 4.49
C LEU A 102 16.01 14.80 4.96
N ARG A 103 15.22 15.78 4.50
CA ARG A 103 15.42 17.18 4.90
C ARG A 103 14.80 17.50 6.24
N LYS A 104 14.01 16.60 6.80
CA LYS A 104 13.39 16.83 8.11
C LYS A 104 14.47 16.83 9.21
N GLY A 105 14.46 17.88 9.95
CA GLY A 105 15.38 18.04 11.07
C GLY A 105 15.01 17.23 12.29
#